data_1019bcdb12b49f8234e568a9c635f61c
#
_entry.id   1019bcdb12b49f8234e568a9c635f61c
#
_cell.length_a   1.000
_cell.length_b   1.000
_cell.length_c   1.000
_cell.angle_alpha   90.00
_cell.angle_beta   90.00
_cell.angle_gamma   90.00
#
_symmetry.space_group_name_H-M   'P 1'
#
loop_
_entity.id
_entity.type
_entity.pdbx_description
1 polymer ?
#
loop_
_entity_poly.entity_id
_entity_poly.type
_entity_poly.pdbx_seq_one_letter_code
_entity_poly.pdbx_strand_id
1 'polypeptide(L)'
;MNTSTLQDYAKKLFRTPIMASGHPARQTKAIIIYDDKDISTEIQQYVKSITIDDELGSKADAINITLEDRPEIWKADWLPERGAMLTVSLISTQWVTAGDLQELPLGKFEIDEIECSGPPEEVKIKGISVPNNAEIRSVDHNQAWEKTKLSVIAKEIADRAKMTLFFDADDDPELDRADQTEETDLAFLQKLCSDAGLCLKVSDEQIIIIDEQKYEEKEPVVTIIKGNDSTISYSITSTIQEVYKACHVKYQHGKKEELIEYTYTDQNRKEGLTLQVNEKVEDIAAAEKLAKKKLREKNKEECKGSITMVGNFYIMAGITIKLSGFGKFDNKYIVTKASHSLGNGYTVQFDIRRCISGY
;
A
#
# COMPACT_ATOMS: atom_id res chain seq x y z
N MET A 1 15.08 10.98 -8.52
CA MET A 1 16.44 11.61 -8.65
C MET A 1 16.75 12.03 -10.08
N ASN A 2 17.69 12.97 -10.27
CA ASN A 2 18.20 13.31 -11.60
C ASN A 2 19.15 12.18 -12.07
N THR A 3 19.22 11.90 -13.39
CA THR A 3 20.05 10.83 -13.97
C THR A 3 21.54 10.93 -13.59
N SER A 4 22.10 12.14 -13.50
CA SER A 4 23.49 12.35 -13.05
C SER A 4 23.69 11.94 -11.59
N THR A 5 22.77 12.28 -10.72
CA THR A 5 22.82 11.91 -9.29
C THR A 5 22.75 10.40 -9.11
N LEU A 6 21.85 9.73 -9.85
CA LEU A 6 21.72 8.28 -9.81
C LEU A 6 22.99 7.57 -10.29
N GLN A 7 23.65 8.08 -11.35
CA GLN A 7 24.91 7.55 -11.83
C GLN A 7 26.06 7.71 -10.80
N ASP A 8 26.05 8.81 -10.05
CA ASP A 8 27.05 9.03 -9.01
C ASP A 8 26.84 8.11 -7.81
N TYR A 9 25.59 7.86 -7.41
CA TYR A 9 25.28 6.83 -6.42
C TYR A 9 25.70 5.44 -6.89
N ALA A 10 25.42 5.11 -8.14
CA ALA A 10 25.82 3.83 -8.71
C ALA A 10 27.34 3.60 -8.64
N LYS A 11 28.13 4.61 -9.03
CA LYS A 11 29.60 4.55 -8.92
C LYS A 11 30.08 4.37 -7.47
N LYS A 12 29.43 5.03 -6.53
CA LYS A 12 29.78 5.00 -5.10
C LYS A 12 29.42 3.65 -4.45
N LEU A 13 28.23 3.09 -4.75
CA LEU A 13 27.70 1.91 -4.08
C LEU A 13 28.06 0.59 -4.75
N PHE A 14 28.13 0.58 -6.09
CA PHE A 14 28.47 -0.65 -6.81
C PHE A 14 29.97 -0.72 -7.06
N ARG A 15 30.61 -1.74 -6.50
CA ARG A 15 31.97 -2.10 -6.89
C ARG A 15 31.95 -2.62 -8.32
N THR A 16 33.06 -2.48 -9.05
CA THR A 16 33.20 -3.00 -10.40
C THR A 16 32.71 -4.45 -10.47
N PRO A 17 31.79 -4.79 -11.36
CA PRO A 17 31.22 -6.14 -11.42
C PRO A 17 32.35 -7.16 -11.64
N ILE A 18 32.39 -8.21 -10.84
CA ILE A 18 33.23 -9.35 -11.10
C ILE A 18 32.63 -10.03 -12.33
N MET A 19 33.32 -9.94 -13.47
CA MET A 19 32.96 -10.58 -14.72
C MET A 19 33.14 -12.09 -14.57
N ALA A 20 32.09 -12.80 -14.12
CA ALA A 20 32.02 -14.23 -14.33
C ALA A 20 31.40 -14.47 -15.71
N SER A 21 32.11 -15.07 -16.61
CA SER A 21 31.65 -15.49 -17.96
C SER A 21 31.08 -14.37 -18.87
N GLY A 22 31.58 -13.16 -18.81
CA GLY A 22 31.22 -12.07 -19.76
C GLY A 22 29.90 -11.36 -19.48
N HIS A 23 29.13 -11.78 -18.47
CA HIS A 23 27.90 -11.10 -18.05
C HIS A 23 28.09 -10.54 -16.63
N PRO A 24 27.91 -9.21 -16.43
CA PRO A 24 27.97 -8.62 -15.10
C PRO A 24 26.80 -9.11 -14.23
N ALA A 25 27.09 -9.35 -12.94
CA ALA A 25 26.08 -9.80 -12.00
C ALA A 25 25.03 -8.70 -11.72
N ARG A 26 23.77 -9.11 -11.58
CA ARG A 26 22.70 -8.25 -11.08
C ARG A 26 23.03 -7.79 -9.66
N GLN A 27 22.87 -6.51 -9.39
CA GLN A 27 23.09 -5.94 -8.07
C GLN A 27 21.96 -4.98 -7.71
N THR A 28 21.56 -5.00 -6.46
CA THR A 28 20.61 -4.05 -5.89
C THR A 28 21.15 -3.55 -4.56
N LYS A 29 21.05 -2.25 -4.33
CA LYS A 29 21.51 -1.55 -3.13
C LYS A 29 20.45 -0.57 -2.66
N ALA A 30 20.44 -0.29 -1.36
CA ALA A 30 19.64 0.79 -0.81
C ALA A 30 20.45 2.10 -0.76
N ILE A 31 19.79 3.18 -1.10
CA ILE A 31 20.20 4.54 -0.76
C ILE A 31 19.43 4.91 0.50
N ILE A 32 20.15 5.33 1.55
CA ILE A 32 19.56 5.70 2.83
C ILE A 32 20.11 7.06 3.23
N ILE A 33 19.20 8.02 3.35
CA ILE A 33 19.50 9.37 3.80
C ILE A 33 18.86 9.54 5.19
N TYR A 34 19.67 9.80 6.18
CA TYR A 34 19.30 10.02 7.58
C TYR A 34 19.38 11.51 7.89
N ASP A 35 18.27 12.18 8.21
CA ASP A 35 18.20 13.62 8.47
C ASP A 35 19.05 14.44 7.49
N ASP A 36 18.80 14.27 6.18
CA ASP A 36 19.51 14.89 5.07
C ASP A 36 20.98 14.45 4.87
N LYS A 37 21.50 13.55 5.70
CA LYS A 37 22.85 12.99 5.55
C LYS A 37 22.81 11.63 4.85
N ASP A 38 23.53 11.51 3.73
CA ASP A 38 23.72 10.23 3.05
C ASP A 38 24.63 9.31 3.89
N ILE A 39 24.05 8.20 4.36
CA ILE A 39 24.75 7.16 5.12
C ILE A 39 24.81 5.82 4.35
N SER A 40 24.46 5.83 3.07
CA SER A 40 24.30 4.62 2.27
C SER A 40 25.55 3.74 2.22
N THR A 41 26.74 4.38 2.17
CA THR A 41 28.02 3.66 2.10
C THR A 41 28.44 3.12 3.47
N GLU A 42 28.28 3.93 4.49
CA GLU A 42 28.67 3.63 5.87
C GLU A 42 27.84 2.49 6.46
N ILE A 43 26.52 2.53 6.26
CA ILE A 43 25.61 1.51 6.80
C ILE A 43 25.70 0.17 6.05
N GLN A 44 26.04 0.19 4.76
CA GLN A 44 25.97 -0.98 3.89
C GLN A 44 26.72 -2.22 4.40
N GLN A 45 27.86 -2.03 5.04
CA GLN A 45 28.68 -3.14 5.55
C GLN A 45 28.05 -3.85 6.76
N TYR A 46 27.08 -3.21 7.43
CA TYR A 46 26.38 -3.75 8.61
C TYR A 46 24.99 -4.27 8.27
N VAL A 47 24.44 -3.91 7.11
CA VAL A 47 23.08 -4.33 6.70
C VAL A 47 23.03 -5.82 6.50
N LYS A 48 22.18 -6.50 7.29
CA LYS A 48 21.77 -7.89 7.10
C LYS A 48 20.57 -8.00 6.18
N SER A 49 19.57 -7.14 6.44
CA SER A 49 18.38 -7.08 5.60
C SER A 49 17.71 -5.71 5.70
N ILE A 50 17.06 -5.33 4.62
CA ILE A 50 16.12 -4.21 4.56
C ILE A 50 14.82 -4.75 3.97
N THR A 51 13.70 -4.54 4.64
CA THR A 51 12.37 -4.87 4.12
C THR A 51 11.52 -3.62 4.12
N ILE A 52 10.91 -3.32 2.99
CA ILE A 52 10.01 -2.18 2.83
C ILE A 52 8.64 -2.73 2.42
N ASP A 53 7.64 -2.41 3.22
CA ASP A 53 6.25 -2.77 3.01
C ASP A 53 5.50 -1.56 2.43
N ASP A 54 4.99 -1.72 1.23
CA ASP A 54 4.12 -0.77 0.52
C ASP A 54 2.69 -1.32 0.55
N GLU A 55 1.77 -0.61 1.20
CA GLU A 55 0.39 -1.03 1.43
C GLU A 55 -0.58 -0.20 0.58
N LEU A 56 -1.60 -0.82 -0.01
CA LEU A 56 -2.59 -0.10 -0.82
C LEU A 56 -3.53 0.78 0.02
N GLY A 57 -3.79 0.42 1.26
CA GLY A 57 -4.72 1.21 2.07
C GLY A 57 -4.61 0.93 3.56
N SER A 58 -5.29 1.71 4.37
CA SER A 58 -5.48 1.63 5.83
C SER A 58 -4.23 1.52 6.73
N LYS A 59 -3.13 0.98 6.23
CA LYS A 59 -1.87 0.88 6.96
C LYS A 59 -0.84 1.82 6.34
N ALA A 60 0.02 2.40 7.16
CA ALA A 60 1.16 3.16 6.71
C ALA A 60 2.22 2.22 6.10
N ASP A 61 2.92 2.71 5.08
CA ASP A 61 4.11 2.02 4.59
C ASP A 61 5.15 1.94 5.71
N ALA A 62 5.91 0.86 5.73
CA ALA A 62 6.88 0.61 6.79
C ALA A 62 8.23 0.16 6.23
N ILE A 63 9.30 0.52 6.93
CA ILE A 63 10.64 0.01 6.67
C ILE A 63 11.18 -0.71 7.91
N ASN A 64 11.85 -1.83 7.68
CA ASN A 64 12.58 -2.56 8.71
C ASN A 64 14.01 -2.77 8.22
N ILE A 65 14.99 -2.24 8.96
CA ILE A 65 16.42 -2.39 8.68
C ILE A 65 17.02 -3.22 9.80
N THR A 66 17.64 -4.34 9.47
CA THR A 66 18.39 -5.17 10.42
C THR A 66 19.88 -5.00 10.17
N LEU A 67 20.61 -4.58 11.19
CA LEU A 67 22.05 -4.35 11.17
C LEU A 67 22.76 -5.39 12.04
N GLU A 68 23.91 -5.85 11.58
CA GLU A 68 24.86 -6.60 12.41
C GLU A 68 25.64 -5.60 13.28
N ASP A 69 25.73 -5.86 14.58
CA ASP A 69 26.39 -4.97 15.54
C ASP A 69 27.50 -5.66 16.35
N ARG A 70 28.31 -6.53 15.70
CA ARG A 70 29.47 -7.13 16.36
C ARG A 70 30.44 -6.11 16.96
N PRO A 71 30.68 -4.94 16.32
CA PRO A 71 31.53 -3.91 16.92
C PRO A 71 30.85 -3.14 18.06
N GLU A 72 29.57 -3.37 18.33
CA GLU A 72 28.76 -2.70 19.36
C GLU A 72 28.65 -1.17 19.18
N ILE A 73 28.72 -0.68 17.93
CA ILE A 73 28.66 0.75 17.63
C ILE A 73 27.22 1.23 17.44
N TRP A 74 26.33 0.38 16.93
CA TRP A 74 24.94 0.73 16.65
C TRP A 74 24.09 0.84 17.90
N LYS A 75 24.48 0.20 18.99
CA LYS A 75 23.87 0.35 20.32
C LYS A 75 24.59 1.37 21.21
N ALA A 76 25.63 2.05 20.67
CA ALA A 76 26.43 3.06 21.35
C ALA A 76 26.39 4.39 20.56
N ASP A 77 27.54 4.82 20.06
CA ASP A 77 27.72 6.16 19.44
C ASP A 77 26.90 6.36 18.15
N TRP A 78 26.53 5.29 17.46
CA TRP A 78 25.76 5.31 16.22
C TRP A 78 24.29 4.92 16.39
N LEU A 79 23.80 4.85 17.62
CA LEU A 79 22.39 4.59 17.86
C LEU A 79 21.54 5.70 17.22
N PRO A 80 20.65 5.36 16.26
CA PRO A 80 19.78 6.36 15.66
C PRO A 80 18.84 6.99 16.68
N GLU A 81 18.42 8.21 16.44
CA GLU A 81 17.40 8.85 17.27
C GLU A 81 15.99 8.44 16.80
N ARG A 82 15.09 8.16 17.75
CA ARG A 82 13.68 7.97 17.45
C ARG A 82 13.09 9.31 17.03
N GLY A 83 12.28 9.31 15.98
CA GLY A 83 11.74 10.51 15.35
C GLY A 83 12.63 11.08 14.24
N ALA A 84 13.84 10.55 14.04
CA ALA A 84 14.68 10.94 12.91
C ALA A 84 14.08 10.43 11.59
N MET A 85 14.35 11.14 10.49
CA MET A 85 13.77 10.83 9.19
C MET A 85 14.75 10.04 8.31
N LEU A 86 14.21 8.96 7.72
CA LEU A 86 14.90 8.17 6.70
C LEU A 86 14.26 8.42 5.34
N THR A 87 15.02 8.91 4.36
CA THR A 87 14.60 8.87 2.95
C THR A 87 15.27 7.70 2.28
N VAL A 88 14.47 6.82 1.67
CA VAL A 88 14.96 5.53 1.17
C VAL A 88 14.60 5.35 -0.29
N SER A 89 15.57 4.87 -1.09
CA SER A 89 15.32 4.33 -2.42
C SER A 89 16.17 3.09 -2.66
N LEU A 90 15.71 2.22 -3.57
CA LEU A 90 16.51 1.11 -4.08
C LEU A 90 17.07 1.49 -5.43
N ILE A 91 18.34 1.14 -5.66
CA ILE A 91 18.94 1.20 -6.99
C ILE A 91 19.39 -0.17 -7.43
N SER A 92 19.19 -0.48 -8.70
CA SER A 92 19.62 -1.74 -9.30
C SER A 92 20.40 -1.51 -10.58
N THR A 93 21.31 -2.42 -10.85
CA THR A 93 22.07 -2.44 -12.11
C THR A 93 22.12 -3.85 -12.67
N GLN A 94 22.23 -3.97 -14.00
CA GLN A 94 22.26 -5.25 -14.73
C GLN A 94 20.99 -6.09 -14.54
N TRP A 95 19.86 -5.46 -14.26
CA TRP A 95 18.61 -6.16 -13.89
C TRP A 95 17.81 -6.61 -15.12
N VAL A 96 17.61 -5.73 -16.08
CA VAL A 96 16.86 -5.99 -17.32
C VAL A 96 17.82 -6.20 -18.49
N THR A 97 18.74 -5.28 -18.66
CA THR A 97 19.77 -5.32 -19.72
C THR A 97 21.14 -5.01 -19.17
N ALA A 98 22.18 -5.37 -19.92
CA ALA A 98 23.53 -5.04 -19.55
C ALA A 98 23.73 -3.52 -19.49
N GLY A 99 24.19 -3.01 -18.35
CA GLY A 99 24.45 -1.59 -18.12
C GLY A 99 23.22 -0.76 -17.73
N ASP A 100 22.04 -1.37 -17.57
CA ASP A 100 20.87 -0.65 -17.06
C ASP A 100 21.11 -0.13 -15.63
N LEU A 101 20.44 0.96 -15.31
CA LEU A 101 20.41 1.53 -13.97
C LEU A 101 18.97 1.99 -13.69
N GLN A 102 18.37 1.40 -12.67
CA GLN A 102 17.01 1.69 -12.26
C GLN A 102 16.98 2.19 -10.82
N GLU A 103 16.03 3.05 -10.52
CA GLU A 103 15.75 3.54 -9.18
C GLU A 103 14.27 3.28 -8.84
N LEU A 104 14.02 2.81 -7.62
CA LEU A 104 12.72 2.75 -6.99
C LEU A 104 12.73 3.65 -5.77
N PRO A 105 12.17 4.88 -5.83
CA PRO A 105 11.98 5.71 -4.66
C PRO A 105 10.90 5.08 -3.78
N LEU A 106 11.17 4.97 -2.48
CA LEU A 106 10.29 4.32 -1.50
C LEU A 106 9.73 5.31 -0.49
N GLY A 107 10.16 6.59 -0.57
CA GLY A 107 9.64 7.68 0.24
C GLY A 107 10.38 7.90 1.55
N LYS A 108 9.71 8.57 2.47
CA LYS A 108 10.22 9.00 3.77
C LYS A 108 9.59 8.19 4.90
N PHE A 109 10.41 7.85 5.89
CA PHE A 109 10.00 7.09 7.07
C PHE A 109 10.54 7.75 8.33
N GLU A 110 9.71 7.94 9.34
CA GLU A 110 10.14 8.32 10.68
C GLU A 110 10.56 7.07 11.46
N ILE A 111 11.69 7.09 12.12
CA ILE A 111 12.14 6.01 13.01
C ILE A 111 11.22 5.94 14.23
N ASP A 112 10.43 4.87 14.30
CA ASP A 112 9.44 4.63 15.34
C ASP A 112 9.99 3.76 16.49
N GLU A 113 10.72 2.70 16.11
CA GLU A 113 11.18 1.69 17.06
C GLU A 113 12.63 1.27 16.76
N ILE A 114 13.42 1.09 17.79
CA ILE A 114 14.76 0.52 17.73
C ILE A 114 14.86 -0.61 18.71
N GLU A 115 15.20 -1.81 18.23
CA GLU A 115 15.38 -3.02 19.03
C GLU A 115 16.85 -3.46 18.95
N CYS A 116 17.46 -3.72 20.10
CA CYS A 116 18.78 -4.35 20.19
C CYS A 116 18.61 -5.78 20.72
N SER A 117 19.22 -6.76 20.07
CA SER A 117 19.14 -8.17 20.45
C SER A 117 20.48 -8.86 20.26
N GLY A 118 20.70 -9.95 20.99
CA GLY A 118 21.94 -10.73 20.92
C GLY A 118 21.94 -11.95 21.83
N PRO A 119 22.87 -12.91 21.69
CA PRO A 119 23.73 -13.14 20.53
C PRO A 119 23.01 -13.82 19.34
N PRO A 120 23.33 -13.57 18.09
CA PRO A 120 24.33 -12.58 17.62
C PRO A 120 23.84 -11.15 17.83
N GLU A 121 24.79 -10.20 18.00
CA GLU A 121 24.47 -8.78 18.23
C GLU A 121 23.85 -8.18 16.96
N GLU A 122 22.62 -7.69 17.10
CA GLU A 122 21.83 -7.08 16.02
C GLU A 122 21.10 -5.84 16.53
N VAL A 123 20.97 -4.86 15.65
CA VAL A 123 20.10 -3.70 15.86
C VAL A 123 19.06 -3.68 14.75
N LYS A 124 17.79 -3.61 15.13
CA LYS A 124 16.66 -3.47 14.20
C LYS A 124 16.10 -2.06 14.32
N ILE A 125 15.99 -1.39 13.20
CA ILE A 125 15.41 -0.05 13.07
C ILE A 125 14.13 -0.19 12.29
N LYS A 126 13.01 0.23 12.87
CA LYS A 126 11.70 0.24 12.22
C LYS A 126 11.27 1.70 12.01
N GLY A 127 10.85 2.00 10.80
CA GLY A 127 10.30 3.29 10.43
C GLY A 127 8.93 3.16 9.78
N ILE A 128 8.15 4.22 9.86
CA ILE A 128 6.80 4.32 9.30
C ILE A 128 6.66 5.58 8.45
N SER A 129 5.89 5.50 7.37
CA SER A 129 5.70 6.61 6.42
C SER A 129 4.83 7.74 6.95
N VAL A 130 4.06 7.50 8.00
CA VAL A 130 3.25 8.51 8.69
C VAL A 130 3.87 8.79 10.04
N PRO A 131 4.49 9.96 10.25
CA PRO A 131 5.14 10.30 11.51
C PRO A 131 4.20 10.15 12.71
N ASN A 132 4.71 9.60 13.81
CA ASN A 132 3.94 9.45 15.05
C ASN A 132 3.53 10.81 15.64
N ASN A 133 4.38 11.82 15.45
CA ASN A 133 4.12 13.19 15.89
C ASN A 133 3.29 13.98 14.88
N ALA A 134 2.90 13.39 13.72
CA ALA A 134 2.02 14.07 12.79
C ALA A 134 0.66 14.32 13.45
N GLU A 135 0.20 15.55 13.43
CA GLU A 135 -1.08 15.98 13.99
C GLU A 135 -2.24 15.08 13.55
N ILE A 136 -2.17 14.61 12.30
CA ILE A 136 -3.16 13.71 11.68
C ILE A 136 -3.37 12.39 12.45
N ARG A 137 -2.37 11.92 13.23
CA ARG A 137 -2.41 10.66 14.00
C ARG A 137 -2.50 10.83 15.50
N SER A 138 -2.03 11.96 16.01
CA SER A 138 -1.75 12.13 17.44
C SER A 138 -2.67 13.07 18.16
N VAL A 139 -3.44 13.88 17.43
CA VAL A 139 -4.33 14.88 18.00
C VAL A 139 -5.77 14.54 17.67
N ASP A 140 -6.59 14.42 18.71
CA ASP A 140 -8.05 14.27 18.57
C ASP A 140 -8.68 15.64 18.30
N HIS A 141 -9.61 15.66 17.35
CA HIS A 141 -10.34 16.86 16.98
C HIS A 141 -11.84 16.70 17.22
N ASN A 142 -12.49 17.85 17.42
CA ASN A 142 -13.94 17.97 17.49
C ASN A 142 -14.37 19.02 16.45
N GLN A 143 -14.89 18.55 15.33
CA GLN A 143 -15.31 19.42 14.21
C GLN A 143 -16.52 18.81 13.50
N ALA A 144 -17.38 19.66 13.01
CA ALA A 144 -18.53 19.27 12.20
C ALA A 144 -18.49 19.97 10.84
N TRP A 145 -18.80 19.23 9.80
CA TRP A 145 -18.99 19.73 8.44
C TRP A 145 -20.44 19.50 8.02
N GLU A 146 -21.02 20.46 7.35
CA GLU A 146 -22.39 20.40 6.84
C GLU A 146 -22.41 20.71 5.34
N LYS A 147 -23.16 19.91 4.56
CA LYS A 147 -23.38 20.07 3.12
C LYS A 147 -22.07 20.28 2.36
N THR A 148 -21.12 19.35 2.54
CA THR A 148 -19.81 19.44 1.94
C THR A 148 -19.38 18.12 1.31
N LYS A 149 -18.40 18.17 0.44
CA LYS A 149 -17.85 17.00 -0.24
C LYS A 149 -16.70 16.38 0.53
N LEU A 150 -16.50 15.07 0.35
CA LEU A 150 -15.40 14.34 0.97
C LEU A 150 -14.03 14.94 0.60
N SER A 151 -13.85 15.34 -0.66
CA SER A 151 -12.59 15.95 -1.12
C SER A 151 -12.28 17.27 -0.41
N VAL A 152 -13.31 18.06 -0.04
CA VAL A 152 -13.14 19.32 0.69
C VAL A 152 -12.68 19.05 2.13
N ILE A 153 -13.31 18.09 2.80
CA ILE A 153 -12.90 17.66 4.15
C ILE A 153 -11.46 17.15 4.13
N ALA A 154 -11.15 16.27 3.18
CA ALA A 154 -9.82 15.70 3.01
C ALA A 154 -8.75 16.78 2.74
N LYS A 155 -9.10 17.81 1.95
CA LYS A 155 -8.20 18.92 1.67
C LYS A 155 -7.94 19.77 2.92
N GLU A 156 -8.97 20.08 3.71
CA GLU A 156 -8.83 20.82 4.95
C GLU A 156 -7.94 20.08 5.97
N ILE A 157 -8.15 18.78 6.09
CA ILE A 157 -7.31 17.93 6.95
C ILE A 157 -5.87 17.87 6.43
N ALA A 158 -5.66 17.72 5.12
CA ALA A 158 -4.33 17.72 4.53
C ALA A 158 -3.59 19.04 4.79
N ASP A 159 -4.26 20.18 4.63
CA ASP A 159 -3.69 21.51 4.87
C ASP A 159 -3.33 21.70 6.35
N ARG A 160 -4.16 21.22 7.28
CA ARG A 160 -3.88 21.23 8.72
C ARG A 160 -2.66 20.38 9.05
N ALA A 161 -2.55 19.20 8.45
CA ALA A 161 -1.42 18.29 8.62
C ALA A 161 -0.16 18.70 7.82
N LYS A 162 -0.23 19.80 7.06
CA LYS A 162 0.85 20.25 6.14
C LYS A 162 1.24 19.21 5.09
N MET A 163 0.26 18.41 4.67
CA MET A 163 0.38 17.38 3.65
C MET A 163 -0.26 17.82 2.34
N THR A 164 0.12 17.16 1.24
CA THR A 164 -0.56 17.32 -0.03
C THR A 164 -1.71 16.32 -0.15
N LEU A 165 -2.79 16.69 -0.85
CA LEU A 165 -3.89 15.77 -1.17
C LEU A 165 -3.81 15.34 -2.63
N PHE A 166 -3.85 14.02 -2.86
CA PHE A 166 -4.13 13.43 -4.15
C PHE A 166 -5.49 12.72 -4.08
N PHE A 167 -6.49 13.25 -4.80
CA PHE A 167 -7.84 12.70 -4.85
C PHE A 167 -8.14 12.24 -6.26
N ASP A 168 -8.27 10.93 -6.48
CA ASP A 168 -8.53 10.31 -7.78
C ASP A 168 -9.70 9.32 -7.68
N ALA A 169 -10.90 9.87 -7.54
CA ALA A 169 -12.15 9.15 -7.57
C ALA A 169 -13.13 9.86 -8.52
N ASP A 170 -13.94 9.08 -9.23
CA ASP A 170 -14.92 9.64 -10.18
C ASP A 170 -16.17 10.15 -9.44
N ASP A 171 -16.50 9.55 -8.28
CA ASP A 171 -17.57 10.02 -7.39
C ASP A 171 -16.95 10.70 -6.16
N ASP A 172 -17.31 11.95 -5.94
CA ASP A 172 -16.94 12.73 -4.76
C ASP A 172 -18.19 12.94 -3.92
N PRO A 173 -18.46 12.08 -2.92
CA PRO A 173 -19.71 12.08 -2.21
C PRO A 173 -19.94 13.37 -1.45
N GLU A 174 -21.14 13.92 -1.62
CA GLU A 174 -21.65 15.03 -0.81
C GLU A 174 -22.21 14.48 0.50
N LEU A 175 -21.77 15.04 1.61
CA LEU A 175 -22.16 14.66 2.96
C LEU A 175 -23.05 15.74 3.55
N ASP A 176 -24.29 15.39 3.91
CA ASP A 176 -25.19 16.32 4.60
C ASP A 176 -24.59 16.81 5.91
N ARG A 177 -23.97 15.89 6.63
CA ARG A 177 -23.28 16.17 7.88
C ARG A 177 -22.22 15.10 8.15
N ALA A 178 -21.03 15.53 8.56
CA ALA A 178 -19.94 14.70 9.05
C ALA A 178 -19.44 15.27 10.38
N ASP A 179 -19.51 14.46 11.43
CA ASP A 179 -19.09 14.84 12.78
C ASP A 179 -17.83 14.04 13.16
N GLN A 180 -16.74 14.74 13.37
CA GLN A 180 -15.53 14.22 14.01
C GLN A 180 -15.65 14.50 15.50
N THR A 181 -15.61 13.47 16.34
CA THR A 181 -15.80 13.60 17.78
C THR A 181 -14.76 12.77 18.50
N GLU A 182 -13.84 13.43 19.18
CA GLU A 182 -12.77 12.81 19.98
C GLU A 182 -12.04 11.69 19.19
N GLU A 183 -11.74 11.96 17.93
CA GLU A 183 -10.99 11.04 17.07
C GLU A 183 -9.97 11.80 16.23
N THR A 184 -8.88 11.11 15.85
CA THR A 184 -7.82 11.69 15.02
C THR A 184 -8.28 11.91 13.58
N ASP A 185 -7.65 12.84 12.90
CA ASP A 185 -7.94 13.16 11.50
C ASP A 185 -7.81 11.94 10.59
N LEU A 186 -6.77 11.10 10.84
CA LEU A 186 -6.56 9.90 10.04
C LEU A 186 -7.68 8.85 10.25
N ALA A 187 -8.10 8.64 11.50
CA ALA A 187 -9.19 7.72 11.81
C ALA A 187 -10.51 8.18 11.21
N PHE A 188 -10.79 9.48 11.31
CA PHE A 188 -11.98 10.11 10.73
C PHE A 188 -12.00 9.99 9.19
N LEU A 189 -10.89 10.34 8.50
CA LEU A 189 -10.79 10.17 7.05
C LEU A 189 -10.92 8.72 6.63
N GLN A 190 -10.32 7.78 7.37
CA GLN A 190 -10.42 6.36 7.10
C GLN A 190 -11.87 5.88 7.13
N LYS A 191 -12.64 6.33 8.12
CA LYS A 191 -14.07 6.05 8.23
C LYS A 191 -14.84 6.61 7.03
N LEU A 192 -14.66 7.90 6.72
CA LEU A 192 -15.35 8.55 5.60
C LEU A 192 -15.01 7.88 4.26
N CYS A 193 -13.74 7.57 4.01
CA CYS A 193 -13.31 6.88 2.79
C CYS A 193 -13.90 5.47 2.73
N SER A 194 -13.86 4.73 3.84
CA SER A 194 -14.49 3.41 3.93
C SER A 194 -15.99 3.48 3.64
N ASP A 195 -16.68 4.46 4.22
CA ASP A 195 -18.11 4.70 3.98
C ASP A 195 -18.39 5.12 2.54
N ALA A 196 -17.50 5.83 1.87
CA ALA A 196 -17.56 6.16 0.45
C ALA A 196 -17.13 5.02 -0.49
N GLY A 197 -16.50 3.94 0.01
CA GLY A 197 -15.93 2.86 -0.83
C GLY A 197 -14.61 3.23 -1.47
N LEU A 198 -13.97 4.25 -0.96
CA LEU A 198 -12.68 4.73 -1.41
C LEU A 198 -11.55 4.17 -0.56
N CYS A 199 -10.38 4.07 -1.14
CA CYS A 199 -9.16 3.67 -0.47
C CYS A 199 -8.39 4.91 -0.02
N LEU A 200 -8.01 4.93 1.27
CA LEU A 200 -7.14 5.96 1.84
C LEU A 200 -5.74 5.38 2.05
N LYS A 201 -4.73 6.04 1.53
CA LYS A 201 -3.32 5.79 1.80
C LYS A 201 -2.65 7.09 2.24
N VAL A 202 -1.71 7.00 3.17
CA VAL A 202 -0.85 8.12 3.55
C VAL A 202 0.60 7.69 3.38
N SER A 203 1.33 8.36 2.49
CA SER A 203 2.72 8.07 2.16
C SER A 203 3.43 9.32 1.67
N ASP A 204 4.71 9.48 1.97
CA ASP A 204 5.58 10.56 1.47
C ASP A 204 4.98 11.98 1.63
N GLU A 205 4.45 12.29 2.83
CA GLU A 205 3.81 13.57 3.15
C GLU A 205 2.57 13.88 2.27
N GLN A 206 1.92 12.82 1.75
CA GLN A 206 0.74 12.94 0.91
C GLN A 206 -0.40 12.08 1.43
N ILE A 207 -1.61 12.65 1.44
CA ILE A 207 -2.88 11.92 1.61
C ILE A 207 -3.36 11.54 0.22
N ILE A 208 -3.54 10.25 -0.01
CA ILE A 208 -3.95 9.66 -1.28
C ILE A 208 -5.32 9.02 -1.08
N ILE A 209 -6.33 9.50 -1.80
CA ILE A 209 -7.69 8.93 -1.80
C ILE A 209 -8.02 8.51 -3.22
N ILE A 210 -8.26 7.23 -3.42
CA ILE A 210 -8.49 6.65 -4.74
C ILE A 210 -9.71 5.72 -4.75
N ASP A 211 -10.35 5.62 -5.91
CA ASP A 211 -11.30 4.56 -6.21
C ASP A 211 -10.54 3.33 -6.72
N GLU A 212 -10.52 2.26 -5.92
CA GLU A 212 -9.88 1.00 -6.32
C GLU A 212 -10.42 0.44 -7.63
N GLN A 213 -11.71 0.63 -7.93
CA GLN A 213 -12.33 0.12 -9.17
C GLN A 213 -11.69 0.74 -10.39
N LYS A 214 -11.47 2.05 -10.38
CA LYS A 214 -10.78 2.79 -11.45
C LYS A 214 -9.37 2.23 -11.72
N TYR A 215 -8.66 1.83 -10.66
CA TYR A 215 -7.33 1.23 -10.78
C TYR A 215 -7.40 -0.22 -11.27
N GLU A 216 -8.42 -0.96 -10.87
CA GLU A 216 -8.66 -2.31 -11.37
C GLU A 216 -8.99 -2.35 -12.88
N GLU A 217 -9.54 -1.28 -13.45
CA GLU A 217 -9.84 -1.18 -14.87
C GLU A 217 -8.58 -0.95 -15.74
N LYS A 218 -7.51 -0.38 -15.16
CA LYS A 218 -6.26 -0.11 -15.89
C LYS A 218 -5.64 -1.39 -16.43
N GLU A 219 -4.93 -1.28 -17.55
CA GLU A 219 -4.19 -2.41 -18.13
C GLU A 219 -3.12 -2.95 -17.17
N PRO A 220 -2.89 -4.26 -17.15
CA PRO A 220 -1.88 -4.87 -16.29
C PRO A 220 -0.47 -4.35 -16.62
N VAL A 221 0.22 -3.88 -15.59
CA VAL A 221 1.61 -3.39 -15.70
C VAL A 221 2.58 -4.54 -15.96
N VAL A 222 2.32 -5.71 -15.33
CA VAL A 222 3.18 -6.89 -15.42
C VAL A 222 2.33 -8.13 -15.64
N THR A 223 2.82 -9.06 -16.47
CA THR A 223 2.25 -10.41 -16.60
C THR A 223 3.17 -11.40 -15.89
N ILE A 224 2.63 -12.11 -14.90
CA ILE A 224 3.33 -13.18 -14.19
C ILE A 224 3.00 -14.52 -14.89
N ILE A 225 4.02 -15.15 -15.43
CA ILE A 225 3.87 -16.45 -16.14
C ILE A 225 4.39 -17.55 -15.23
N LYS A 226 3.53 -18.55 -14.96
CA LYS A 226 3.92 -19.72 -14.16
C LYS A 226 5.05 -20.49 -14.84
N GLY A 227 6.07 -20.84 -14.04
CA GLY A 227 7.24 -21.54 -14.55
C GLY A 227 8.31 -20.67 -15.18
N ASN A 228 8.13 -19.34 -15.17
CA ASN A 228 9.21 -18.42 -15.45
C ASN A 228 10.15 -18.37 -14.23
N ASP A 229 11.46 -18.28 -14.47
CA ASP A 229 12.53 -18.33 -13.46
C ASP A 229 12.45 -17.23 -12.38
N SER A 230 11.68 -16.19 -12.63
CA SER A 230 11.49 -15.11 -11.65
C SER A 230 10.56 -15.46 -10.48
N THR A 231 9.64 -16.42 -10.64
CA THR A 231 8.68 -16.81 -9.57
C THR A 231 9.29 -17.84 -8.64
N ILE A 232 9.41 -17.51 -7.35
CA ILE A 232 9.99 -18.37 -6.31
C ILE A 232 8.89 -19.22 -5.67
N SER A 233 7.78 -18.61 -5.26
CA SER A 233 6.64 -19.30 -4.65
C SER A 233 5.35 -18.53 -4.86
N TYR A 234 4.22 -19.22 -4.75
CA TYR A 234 2.91 -18.60 -4.77
C TYR A 234 1.90 -19.42 -3.96
N SER A 235 0.88 -18.73 -3.44
CA SER A 235 -0.31 -19.32 -2.86
C SER A 235 -1.51 -18.50 -3.28
N ILE A 236 -2.52 -19.13 -3.89
CA ILE A 236 -3.74 -18.44 -4.35
C ILE A 236 -4.93 -19.23 -3.81
N THR A 237 -5.83 -18.54 -3.13
CA THR A 237 -7.01 -19.12 -2.49
C THR A 237 -8.26 -18.50 -3.09
N SER A 238 -9.25 -19.32 -3.39
CA SER A 238 -10.60 -18.88 -3.72
C SER A 238 -11.55 -19.49 -2.71
N THR A 239 -12.41 -18.67 -2.11
CA THR A 239 -13.39 -19.08 -1.11
C THR A 239 -14.81 -18.75 -1.55
N ILE A 240 -15.77 -19.50 -1.05
CA ILE A 240 -17.22 -19.19 -1.15
C ILE A 240 -17.74 -18.56 0.14
N GLN A 241 -16.92 -18.52 1.18
CA GLN A 241 -17.29 -17.94 2.45
C GLN A 241 -17.39 -16.41 2.32
N GLU A 242 -18.47 -15.84 2.84
CA GLU A 242 -18.75 -14.39 2.76
C GLU A 242 -18.84 -13.83 1.33
N VAL A 243 -19.14 -14.70 0.36
CA VAL A 243 -19.39 -14.33 -1.04
C VAL A 243 -20.89 -14.36 -1.29
N TYR A 244 -21.41 -13.27 -1.86
CA TYR A 244 -22.86 -13.09 -2.02
C TYR A 244 -23.22 -12.86 -3.48
N LYS A 245 -24.42 -13.35 -3.87
CA LYS A 245 -25.00 -13.09 -5.18
C LYS A 245 -25.70 -11.75 -5.25
N ALA A 246 -26.31 -11.33 -4.15
CA ALA A 246 -27.08 -10.10 -4.10
C ALA A 246 -26.87 -9.37 -2.78
N CYS A 247 -27.15 -8.08 -2.77
CA CYS A 247 -27.22 -7.28 -1.57
C CYS A 247 -28.61 -6.63 -1.50
N HIS A 248 -29.28 -6.84 -0.37
CA HIS A 248 -30.57 -6.25 -0.07
C HIS A 248 -30.41 -5.19 0.99
N VAL A 249 -30.64 -3.93 0.59
CA VAL A 249 -30.67 -2.78 1.48
C VAL A 249 -32.10 -2.47 1.88
N LYS A 250 -32.31 -2.30 3.18
CA LYS A 250 -33.61 -1.98 3.74
C LYS A 250 -33.45 -0.92 4.81
N TYR A 251 -34.19 0.18 4.69
CA TYR A 251 -34.21 1.25 5.69
C TYR A 251 -35.62 1.81 5.86
N GLN A 252 -36.04 1.95 7.11
CA GLN A 252 -37.34 2.56 7.45
C GLN A 252 -37.13 3.92 8.09
N HIS A 253 -37.64 4.97 7.46
CA HIS A 253 -37.54 6.33 7.96
C HIS A 253 -38.53 6.54 9.10
N GLY A 254 -38.04 6.69 10.35
CA GLY A 254 -38.86 6.70 11.56
C GLY A 254 -39.91 7.81 11.68
N LYS A 255 -39.87 8.85 10.83
CA LYS A 255 -40.84 9.98 10.85
C LYS A 255 -41.84 9.94 9.69
N LYS A 256 -41.60 9.19 8.62
CA LYS A 256 -42.41 9.21 7.39
C LYS A 256 -43.12 7.89 7.09
N GLU A 257 -42.93 6.83 7.90
CA GLU A 257 -43.40 5.45 7.61
C GLU A 257 -42.99 4.95 6.22
N GLU A 258 -42.06 5.63 5.57
CA GLU A 258 -41.60 5.30 4.22
C GLU A 258 -40.51 4.25 4.30
N LEU A 259 -40.76 3.10 3.69
CA LEU A 259 -39.79 2.00 3.58
C LEU A 259 -39.00 2.17 2.28
N ILE A 260 -37.69 2.38 2.40
CA ILE A 260 -36.76 2.34 1.27
C ILE A 260 -36.17 0.95 1.20
N GLU A 261 -36.35 0.27 0.07
CA GLU A 261 -35.88 -1.10 -0.12
C GLU A 261 -35.36 -1.27 -1.54
N TYR A 262 -34.17 -1.84 -1.67
CA TYR A 262 -33.54 -2.09 -2.96
C TYR A 262 -32.68 -3.35 -2.90
N THR A 263 -32.71 -4.16 -3.97
CA THR A 263 -31.88 -5.36 -4.11
C THR A 263 -31.04 -5.26 -5.37
N TYR A 264 -29.74 -5.21 -5.20
CA TYR A 264 -28.79 -5.37 -6.30
C TYR A 264 -28.36 -6.82 -6.42
N THR A 265 -28.31 -7.34 -7.66
CA THR A 265 -27.90 -8.72 -7.95
C THR A 265 -26.72 -8.73 -8.93
N ASP A 266 -25.63 -9.39 -8.56
CA ASP A 266 -24.49 -9.61 -9.45
C ASP A 266 -24.87 -10.60 -10.56
N GLN A 267 -24.93 -10.11 -11.79
CA GLN A 267 -25.34 -10.90 -12.97
C GLN A 267 -24.31 -11.98 -13.34
N ASN A 268 -23.09 -11.87 -12.87
CA ASN A 268 -22.03 -12.85 -13.14
C ASN A 268 -22.16 -14.09 -12.24
N ARG A 269 -23.05 -14.06 -11.23
CA ARG A 269 -23.26 -15.15 -10.28
C ARG A 269 -24.62 -15.82 -10.45
N LYS A 270 -24.58 -17.14 -10.71
CA LYS A 270 -25.82 -17.92 -10.86
C LYS A 270 -26.50 -18.21 -9.52
N GLU A 271 -25.70 -18.49 -8.49
CA GLU A 271 -26.18 -18.91 -7.16
C GLU A 271 -25.42 -18.18 -6.06
N GLY A 272 -25.97 -18.10 -4.87
CA GLY A 272 -25.34 -17.49 -3.70
C GLY A 272 -26.35 -16.87 -2.73
N LEU A 273 -25.87 -16.50 -1.55
CA LEU A 273 -26.67 -15.84 -0.51
C LEU A 273 -26.91 -14.37 -0.84
N THR A 274 -27.91 -13.78 -0.20
CA THR A 274 -28.19 -12.34 -0.23
C THR A 274 -27.67 -11.69 1.04
N LEU A 275 -26.79 -10.71 0.89
CA LEU A 275 -26.30 -9.87 1.98
C LEU A 275 -27.43 -8.95 2.43
N GLN A 276 -27.74 -8.91 3.73
CA GLN A 276 -28.74 -8.02 4.31
C GLN A 276 -28.04 -6.80 4.92
N VAL A 277 -28.45 -5.61 4.51
CA VAL A 277 -27.91 -4.33 4.99
C VAL A 277 -29.04 -3.43 5.48
N ASN A 278 -28.93 -3.01 6.73
CA ASN A 278 -29.90 -2.13 7.38
C ASN A 278 -29.19 -0.83 7.77
N GLU A 279 -28.79 -0.05 6.78
CA GLU A 279 -28.14 1.25 6.96
C GLU A 279 -29.05 2.38 6.48
N LYS A 280 -28.88 3.57 7.06
CA LYS A 280 -29.66 4.77 6.68
C LYS A 280 -29.37 5.15 5.23
N VAL A 281 -30.42 5.30 4.45
CA VAL A 281 -30.38 5.81 3.07
C VAL A 281 -31.50 6.83 2.89
N GLU A 282 -31.28 7.80 1.99
CA GLU A 282 -32.21 8.90 1.78
C GLU A 282 -33.25 8.61 0.72
N ASP A 283 -32.86 7.84 -0.30
CA ASP A 283 -33.69 7.45 -1.44
C ASP A 283 -33.27 6.10 -2.03
N ILE A 284 -33.98 5.68 -3.06
CA ILE A 284 -33.72 4.42 -3.77
C ILE A 284 -32.38 4.44 -4.51
N ALA A 285 -31.94 5.59 -5.03
CA ALA A 285 -30.67 5.73 -5.73
C ALA A 285 -29.47 5.56 -4.76
N ALA A 286 -29.60 6.14 -3.55
CA ALA A 286 -28.62 5.92 -2.47
C ALA A 286 -28.61 4.44 -2.01
N ALA A 287 -29.78 3.81 -1.93
CA ALA A 287 -29.87 2.38 -1.61
C ALA A 287 -29.21 1.48 -2.68
N GLU A 288 -29.35 1.82 -3.96
CA GLU A 288 -28.68 1.12 -5.05
C GLU A 288 -27.16 1.26 -4.95
N LYS A 289 -26.63 2.48 -4.80
CA LYS A 289 -25.20 2.72 -4.62
C LYS A 289 -24.64 1.95 -3.43
N LEU A 290 -25.34 1.99 -2.30
CA LEU A 290 -24.95 1.27 -1.08
C LEU A 290 -24.94 -0.26 -1.29
N ALA A 291 -25.95 -0.79 -1.96
CA ALA A 291 -26.07 -2.23 -2.24
C ALA A 291 -24.90 -2.71 -3.13
N LYS A 292 -24.58 -2.00 -4.21
CA LYS A 292 -23.46 -2.30 -5.10
C LYS A 292 -22.14 -2.29 -4.33
N LYS A 293 -21.90 -1.24 -3.58
CA LYS A 293 -20.69 -1.04 -2.79
C LYS A 293 -20.50 -2.16 -1.76
N LYS A 294 -21.50 -2.44 -0.91
CA LYS A 294 -21.42 -3.47 0.13
C LYS A 294 -21.23 -4.86 -0.48
N LEU A 295 -21.88 -5.15 -1.61
CA LEU A 295 -21.70 -6.40 -2.32
C LEU A 295 -20.29 -6.52 -2.89
N ARG A 296 -19.76 -5.46 -3.52
CA ARG A 296 -18.39 -5.41 -4.00
C ARG A 296 -17.38 -5.60 -2.87
N GLU A 297 -17.54 -4.89 -1.75
CA GLU A 297 -16.66 -4.97 -0.58
C GLU A 297 -16.51 -6.42 -0.08
N LYS A 298 -17.61 -7.18 -0.02
CA LYS A 298 -17.57 -8.58 0.36
C LYS A 298 -16.98 -9.47 -0.74
N ASN A 299 -17.41 -9.31 -1.98
CA ASN A 299 -17.05 -10.21 -3.07
C ASN A 299 -15.60 -10.00 -3.56
N LYS A 300 -14.99 -8.83 -3.32
CA LYS A 300 -13.58 -8.60 -3.67
C LYS A 300 -12.60 -9.53 -2.92
N GLU A 301 -13.01 -10.09 -1.79
CA GLU A 301 -12.22 -11.02 -0.97
C GLU A 301 -12.32 -12.50 -1.42
N GLU A 302 -13.13 -12.81 -2.44
CA GLU A 302 -13.34 -14.16 -2.93
C GLU A 302 -12.07 -14.87 -3.39
N CYS A 303 -11.17 -14.14 -4.05
CA CYS A 303 -9.97 -14.73 -4.60
C CYS A 303 -8.78 -13.81 -4.31
N LYS A 304 -7.89 -14.31 -3.48
CA LYS A 304 -6.67 -13.62 -3.06
C LYS A 304 -5.49 -14.57 -3.00
N GLY A 305 -4.29 -14.02 -2.98
CA GLY A 305 -3.08 -14.83 -2.91
C GLY A 305 -1.86 -14.01 -2.58
N SER A 306 -0.74 -14.71 -2.43
CA SER A 306 0.57 -14.12 -2.25
C SER A 306 1.55 -14.76 -3.22
N ILE A 307 2.42 -13.95 -3.80
CA ILE A 307 3.45 -14.38 -4.73
C ILE A 307 4.79 -13.82 -4.27
N THR A 308 5.81 -14.67 -4.24
CA THR A 308 7.20 -14.26 -4.02
C THR A 308 7.99 -14.50 -5.30
N MET A 309 8.72 -13.48 -5.73
CA MET A 309 9.56 -13.54 -6.91
C MET A 309 10.90 -12.84 -6.72
N VAL A 310 11.81 -13.08 -7.64
CA VAL A 310 13.04 -12.28 -7.78
C VAL A 310 12.60 -10.82 -7.91
N GLY A 311 13.31 -9.90 -7.28
CA GLY A 311 12.93 -8.51 -7.17
C GLY A 311 12.54 -7.86 -8.51
N ASN A 312 11.53 -7.03 -8.47
CA ASN A 312 11.01 -6.34 -9.64
C ASN A 312 10.51 -4.96 -9.19
N PHE A 313 11.10 -3.89 -9.73
CA PHE A 313 10.76 -2.50 -9.38
C PHE A 313 9.38 -2.04 -9.88
N TYR A 314 8.76 -2.81 -10.77
CA TYR A 314 7.40 -2.51 -11.23
C TYR A 314 6.29 -3.02 -10.31
N ILE A 315 6.63 -3.86 -9.33
CA ILE A 315 5.65 -4.40 -8.37
C ILE A 315 5.50 -3.43 -7.21
N MET A 316 4.36 -2.76 -7.15
CA MET A 316 3.99 -1.82 -6.10
C MET A 316 2.52 -2.01 -5.73
N ALA A 317 2.11 -1.58 -4.55
CA ALA A 317 0.71 -1.58 -4.17
C ALA A 317 -0.13 -0.68 -5.10
N GLY A 318 -1.32 -1.12 -5.46
CA GLY A 318 -2.25 -0.41 -6.34
C GLY A 318 -2.06 -0.65 -7.84
N ILE A 319 -1.02 -1.33 -8.29
CA ILE A 319 -0.91 -1.72 -9.69
C ILE A 319 -1.76 -2.96 -10.00
N THR A 320 -2.13 -3.12 -11.26
CA THR A 320 -2.72 -4.36 -11.75
C THR A 320 -1.70 -5.25 -12.43
N ILE A 321 -1.85 -6.56 -12.22
CA ILE A 321 -1.05 -7.60 -12.86
C ILE A 321 -1.95 -8.64 -13.50
N LYS A 322 -1.40 -9.39 -14.45
CA LYS A 322 -2.05 -10.53 -15.07
C LYS A 322 -1.34 -11.82 -14.70
N LEU A 323 -2.08 -12.82 -14.27
CA LEU A 323 -1.57 -14.18 -14.09
C LEU A 323 -1.81 -15.00 -15.35
N SER A 324 -0.82 -15.81 -15.75
CA SER A 324 -0.89 -16.69 -16.92
C SER A 324 -0.23 -18.03 -16.62
N GLY A 325 -0.91 -19.12 -16.96
CA GLY A 325 -0.45 -20.50 -16.72
C GLY A 325 -0.81 -21.06 -15.35
N PHE A 326 -1.62 -20.36 -14.56
CA PHE A 326 -2.14 -20.79 -13.25
C PHE A 326 -3.50 -21.50 -13.36
N GLY A 327 -3.93 -21.84 -14.58
CA GLY A 327 -5.17 -22.54 -14.84
C GLY A 327 -6.40 -21.69 -14.55
N LYS A 328 -7.32 -22.14 -13.69
CA LYS A 328 -8.54 -21.38 -13.34
C LYS A 328 -8.27 -20.08 -12.58
N PHE A 329 -7.04 -19.85 -12.13
CA PHE A 329 -6.61 -18.61 -11.50
C PHE A 329 -6.01 -17.61 -12.49
N ASP A 330 -5.93 -17.96 -13.79
CA ASP A 330 -5.52 -16.99 -14.83
C ASP A 330 -6.55 -15.87 -14.90
N ASN A 331 -6.13 -14.67 -14.47
CA ASN A 331 -7.00 -13.49 -14.41
C ASN A 331 -6.17 -12.23 -14.18
N LYS A 332 -6.85 -11.09 -14.13
CA LYS A 332 -6.32 -9.81 -13.69
C LYS A 332 -6.49 -9.65 -12.17
N TYR A 333 -5.43 -9.19 -11.52
CA TYR A 333 -5.37 -8.97 -10.08
C TYR A 333 -4.83 -7.58 -9.79
N ILE A 334 -5.24 -7.00 -8.68
CA ILE A 334 -4.63 -5.80 -8.11
C ILE A 334 -3.70 -6.21 -6.97
N VAL A 335 -2.54 -5.56 -6.88
CA VAL A 335 -1.58 -5.74 -5.79
C VAL A 335 -2.05 -4.92 -4.60
N THR A 336 -2.32 -5.59 -3.48
CA THR A 336 -2.79 -4.95 -2.25
C THR A 336 -1.67 -4.60 -1.29
N LYS A 337 -0.56 -5.33 -1.37
CA LYS A 337 0.67 -5.09 -0.61
C LYS A 337 1.86 -5.53 -1.43
N ALA A 338 2.96 -4.79 -1.37
CA ALA A 338 4.26 -5.18 -1.92
C ALA A 338 5.34 -5.05 -0.84
N SER A 339 6.08 -6.14 -0.57
CA SER A 339 7.18 -6.20 0.38
C SER A 339 8.49 -6.43 -0.37
N HIS A 340 9.28 -5.39 -0.51
CA HIS A 340 10.61 -5.43 -1.12
C HIS A 340 11.65 -5.81 -0.08
N SER A 341 12.35 -6.93 -0.27
CA SER A 341 13.36 -7.41 0.68
C SER A 341 14.73 -7.48 0.04
N LEU A 342 15.69 -6.83 0.67
CA LEU A 342 17.10 -6.80 0.34
C LEU A 342 17.90 -7.48 1.46
N GLY A 343 18.74 -8.46 1.13
CA GLY A 343 19.56 -9.22 2.08
C GLY A 343 20.38 -10.25 1.32
N ASN A 344 19.98 -11.51 1.36
CA ASN A 344 20.56 -12.59 0.55
C ASN A 344 20.05 -12.55 -0.91
N GLY A 345 20.16 -11.38 -1.54
CA GLY A 345 19.58 -11.06 -2.84
C GLY A 345 18.43 -10.08 -2.70
N TYR A 346 17.81 -9.73 -3.83
CA TYR A 346 16.63 -8.87 -3.86
C TYR A 346 15.41 -9.69 -4.29
N THR A 347 14.40 -9.70 -3.43
CA THR A 347 13.11 -10.36 -3.68
C THR A 347 11.97 -9.39 -3.44
N VAL A 348 10.83 -9.64 -4.08
CA VAL A 348 9.58 -8.98 -3.77
C VAL A 348 8.52 -10.05 -3.49
N GLN A 349 7.88 -9.92 -2.32
CA GLN A 349 6.65 -10.65 -1.99
C GLN A 349 5.49 -9.68 -2.10
N PHE A 350 4.40 -10.09 -2.72
CA PHE A 350 3.23 -9.23 -2.86
C PHE A 350 1.94 -10.01 -2.73
N ASP A 351 0.98 -9.36 -2.10
CA ASP A 351 -0.36 -9.87 -1.92
C ASP A 351 -1.26 -9.33 -3.03
N ILE A 352 -2.13 -10.19 -3.52
CA ILE A 352 -3.01 -9.89 -4.64
C ILE A 352 -4.45 -10.27 -4.32
N ARG A 353 -5.39 -9.53 -4.87
CA ARG A 353 -6.78 -9.92 -4.98
C ARG A 353 -7.27 -9.79 -6.41
N ARG A 354 -8.23 -10.65 -6.78
CA ARG A 354 -8.81 -10.64 -8.14
C ARG A 354 -9.55 -9.33 -8.38
N CYS A 355 -9.31 -8.72 -9.53
CA CYS A 355 -10.13 -7.62 -10.01
C CYS A 355 -11.54 -8.12 -10.33
N ILE A 356 -12.55 -7.40 -9.88
CA ILE A 356 -13.96 -7.72 -10.12
C ILE A 356 -14.63 -6.58 -10.88
N SER A 357 -15.56 -6.93 -11.76
CA SER A 357 -16.31 -5.99 -12.60
C SER A 357 -17.80 -6.11 -12.41
N GLY A 358 -18.56 -5.07 -12.77
CA GLY A 358 -20.02 -5.10 -12.78
C GLY A 358 -20.70 -4.58 -11.52
N TYR A 359 -20.02 -3.76 -10.73
CA TYR A 359 -20.57 -3.13 -9.51
C TYR A 359 -20.76 -1.65 -9.65
#